data_f32b81010a424f5da7799786bfd14576
#
_entry.id   f32b81010a424f5da7799786bfd14576
#
_cell.length_a   1.000
_cell.length_b   1.000
_cell.length_c   1.000
_cell.angle_alpha   90.00
_cell.angle_beta   90.00
_cell.angle_gamma   90.00
#
_symmetry.space_group_name_H-M   'P 1'
#
loop_
_entity.id
_entity.type
_entity.pdbx_description
1 polymer ?
#
loop_
_entity_poly.entity_id
_entity_poly.type
_entity_poly.pdbx_seq_one_letter_code
_entity_poly.pdbx_strand_id
1 'polypeptide(L)'
;MDEGMLDSLKAMQHFLNLIASEPDIARIPIMLDSSKWEVIEAGLKCVQGKAIVNSISLKEGDEIFLEHAKLCLNYGAAIIVMAFDEKGQADTFQRKIEICKRAYNTLIKELDFPPEDIIFDPNIFAVATGIEEHNNYAVDFIEATKWIKQNLPHAKISGGVSNVSFSFRGNDIAREAIHTVFLHHAIKAGLTMGIVNAGMIGLYDDLADELKTAVEDVILNRRPDATERMIDIAGTLKGSKKEELKLNWRGDDENPLPIEKKIEYALVHGVTDFIVADTEEARLKIMNSEGGRPINVIEGPLMDGMNVVGDLFGQGKMFLPQVVKSARVMKQAVAHLVPFIEKEKEEDEKRTGIKAKPKGKMLIATVKGDVHDIGKNIVSVVLQCNNFEVVNMGVMVPAAEILAKAKEENVDIIGLSGLITPSLEEMSNVASELSLIHISEPTRRYAISYAVFCLK
;
A
#
# COMPACT_ATOMS: atom_id res chain seq x y z
N MET A 1 -0.28 14.57 12.88
CA MET A 1 0.87 14.77 13.80
C MET A 1 1.44 13.44 14.36
N ASP A 2 1.44 12.38 13.61
CA ASP A 2 1.78 11.03 14.09
C ASP A 2 3.19 10.56 13.68
N GLU A 3 4.15 11.47 13.64
CA GLU A 3 5.54 11.11 13.35
C GLU A 3 6.22 10.47 14.57
N GLY A 4 6.90 9.33 14.37
CA GLY A 4 7.45 8.51 15.45
C GLY A 4 8.54 9.16 16.34
N MET A 5 9.04 10.34 15.97
CA MET A 5 10.03 11.12 16.74
C MET A 5 9.42 12.35 17.41
N LEU A 6 8.12 12.59 17.21
CA LEU A 6 7.41 13.77 17.73
C LEU A 6 6.58 13.39 18.95
N ASP A 7 6.63 14.20 20.00
CA ASP A 7 5.62 14.17 21.06
C ASP A 7 4.32 14.77 20.51
N SER A 8 3.51 13.94 19.86
CA SER A 8 2.34 14.33 19.08
C SER A 8 1.32 15.08 19.94
N LEU A 9 1.15 14.69 21.22
CA LEU A 9 0.22 15.33 22.13
C LEU A 9 0.63 16.76 22.43
N LYS A 10 1.87 17.00 22.83
CA LYS A 10 2.39 18.35 23.10
C LYS A 10 2.43 19.19 21.83
N ALA A 11 2.82 18.60 20.69
CA ALA A 11 2.88 19.29 19.41
C ALA A 11 1.49 19.76 18.97
N MET A 12 0.45 18.92 19.11
CA MET A 12 -0.94 19.27 18.80
C MET A 12 -1.40 20.46 19.65
N GLN A 13 -1.23 20.37 20.98
CA GLN A 13 -1.62 21.45 21.89
C GLN A 13 -0.87 22.75 21.60
N HIS A 14 0.44 22.68 21.42
CA HIS A 14 1.27 23.85 21.16
C HIS A 14 0.88 24.55 19.85
N PHE A 15 0.72 23.77 18.77
CA PHE A 15 0.32 24.29 17.47
C PHE A 15 -1.05 24.97 17.51
N LEU A 16 -2.05 24.31 18.12
CA LEU A 16 -3.40 24.86 18.23
C LEU A 16 -3.47 26.14 19.07
N ASN A 17 -2.70 26.19 20.16
CA ASN A 17 -2.60 27.41 20.97
C ASN A 17 -1.92 28.56 20.21
N LEU A 18 -0.93 28.26 19.35
CA LEU A 18 -0.32 29.31 18.50
C LEU A 18 -1.31 29.87 17.48
N ILE A 19 -2.03 29.02 16.75
CA ILE A 19 -3.01 29.48 15.74
C ILE A 19 -4.24 30.15 16.36
N ALA A 20 -4.60 29.82 17.60
CA ALA A 20 -5.70 30.45 18.31
C ALA A 20 -5.44 31.95 18.58
N SER A 21 -4.16 32.38 18.61
CA SER A 21 -3.78 33.80 18.74
C SER A 21 -3.82 34.58 17.43
N GLU A 22 -4.03 33.90 16.28
CA GLU A 22 -4.07 34.50 14.94
C GLU A 22 -5.53 34.62 14.47
N PRO A 23 -6.15 35.83 14.52
CA PRO A 23 -7.58 36.00 14.26
C PRO A 23 -8.02 35.51 12.86
N ASP A 24 -7.16 35.64 11.85
CA ASP A 24 -7.47 35.25 10.49
C ASP A 24 -7.48 33.71 10.32
N ILE A 25 -6.77 32.99 11.16
CA ILE A 25 -6.73 31.53 11.17
C ILE A 25 -7.79 30.96 12.11
N ALA A 26 -7.92 31.53 13.31
CA ALA A 26 -8.81 31.04 14.36
C ALA A 26 -10.29 31.00 13.97
N ARG A 27 -10.72 31.83 13.00
CA ARG A 27 -12.09 31.84 12.44
C ARG A 27 -12.37 30.67 11.46
N ILE A 28 -11.34 29.97 11.02
CA ILE A 28 -11.48 28.87 10.06
C ILE A 28 -11.72 27.58 10.85
N PRO A 29 -12.71 26.72 10.47
CA PRO A 29 -12.89 25.42 11.10
C PRO A 29 -11.61 24.56 10.99
N ILE A 30 -11.15 24.04 12.12
CA ILE A 30 -9.93 23.22 12.19
C ILE A 30 -10.31 21.74 12.20
N MET A 31 -9.67 20.97 11.33
CA MET A 31 -9.75 19.52 11.34
C MET A 31 -8.56 18.96 12.13
N LEU A 32 -8.86 18.19 13.17
CA LEU A 32 -7.89 17.46 13.98
C LEU A 32 -7.68 16.08 13.37
N ASP A 33 -6.45 15.78 12.99
CA ASP A 33 -6.07 14.55 12.30
C ASP A 33 -4.98 13.81 13.08
N SER A 34 -5.31 12.65 13.63
CA SER A 34 -4.39 11.75 14.30
C SER A 34 -4.95 10.33 14.33
N SER A 35 -4.07 9.32 14.30
CA SER A 35 -4.43 7.92 14.53
C SER A 35 -4.64 7.62 16.03
N LYS A 36 -4.18 8.51 16.93
CA LYS A 36 -4.22 8.35 18.39
C LYS A 36 -5.31 9.19 19.00
N TRP A 37 -6.23 8.53 19.72
CA TRP A 37 -7.36 9.23 20.33
C TRP A 37 -6.94 10.31 21.36
N GLU A 38 -5.93 10.02 22.18
CA GLU A 38 -5.44 10.99 23.17
C GLU A 38 -4.90 12.28 22.54
N VAL A 39 -4.37 12.22 21.31
CA VAL A 39 -3.91 13.40 20.56
C VAL A 39 -5.10 14.20 20.05
N ILE A 40 -6.13 13.52 19.54
CA ILE A 40 -7.39 14.15 19.11
C ILE A 40 -8.06 14.87 20.28
N GLU A 41 -8.22 14.17 21.42
CA GLU A 41 -8.86 14.76 22.60
C GLU A 41 -8.08 15.96 23.16
N ALA A 42 -6.74 15.87 23.19
CA ALA A 42 -5.90 16.99 23.57
C ALA A 42 -6.09 18.19 22.64
N GLY A 43 -6.25 17.94 21.33
CA GLY A 43 -6.57 18.96 20.34
C GLY A 43 -7.95 19.59 20.54
N LEU A 44 -8.98 18.78 20.79
CA LEU A 44 -10.35 19.22 21.05
C LEU A 44 -10.42 20.22 22.23
N LYS A 45 -9.58 20.05 23.25
CA LYS A 45 -9.46 20.96 24.40
C LYS A 45 -8.87 22.32 24.05
N CYS A 46 -8.19 22.46 22.91
CA CYS A 46 -7.49 23.67 22.48
C CYS A 46 -8.19 24.43 21.34
N VAL A 47 -9.03 23.75 20.56
CA VAL A 47 -9.69 24.36 19.38
C VAL A 47 -10.78 25.30 19.80
N GLN A 48 -10.84 26.48 19.13
CA GLN A 48 -11.92 27.45 19.26
C GLN A 48 -13.00 27.20 18.19
N GLY A 49 -14.26 27.24 18.56
CA GLY A 49 -15.39 27.02 17.67
C GLY A 49 -15.59 25.52 17.35
N LYS A 50 -16.25 25.22 16.22
CA LYS A 50 -16.59 23.88 15.82
C LYS A 50 -15.41 23.19 15.14
N ALA A 51 -14.85 22.18 15.78
CA ALA A 51 -13.81 21.33 15.22
C ALA A 51 -14.39 20.22 14.34
N ILE A 52 -13.55 19.60 13.52
CA ILE A 52 -13.83 18.37 12.81
C ILE A 52 -12.79 17.33 13.28
N VAL A 53 -13.24 16.16 13.69
CA VAL A 53 -12.36 15.05 14.09
C VAL A 53 -12.12 14.11 12.90
N ASN A 54 -10.88 13.88 12.54
CA ASN A 54 -10.46 12.88 11.55
C ASN A 54 -9.55 11.85 12.22
N SER A 55 -10.00 10.66 12.52
CA SER A 55 -11.32 10.10 12.27
C SER A 55 -11.69 9.11 13.37
N ILE A 56 -12.95 8.67 13.38
CA ILE A 56 -13.41 7.52 14.16
C ILE A 56 -13.88 6.41 13.20
N SER A 57 -13.91 5.17 13.66
CA SER A 57 -14.34 4.03 12.85
C SER A 57 -14.80 2.86 13.71
N LEU A 58 -15.42 1.88 13.06
CA LEU A 58 -15.86 0.64 13.70
C LEU A 58 -14.75 -0.43 13.79
N LYS A 59 -13.49 -0.10 13.56
CA LYS A 59 -12.37 -1.06 13.54
C LYS A 59 -12.19 -1.80 14.85
N GLU A 60 -12.52 -1.17 15.98
CA GLU A 60 -12.42 -1.71 17.33
C GLU A 60 -13.79 -2.04 17.93
N GLY A 61 -14.84 -2.09 17.09
CA GLY A 61 -16.20 -2.41 17.46
C GLY A 61 -17.07 -1.21 17.83
N ASP A 62 -18.36 -1.49 18.08
CA ASP A 62 -19.37 -0.46 18.33
C ASP A 62 -19.15 0.28 19.67
N GLU A 63 -18.62 -0.37 20.70
CA GLU A 63 -18.45 0.22 22.04
C GLU A 63 -17.47 1.38 22.02
N ILE A 64 -16.25 1.18 21.50
CA ILE A 64 -15.21 2.22 21.38
C ILE A 64 -15.65 3.31 20.38
N PHE A 65 -16.30 2.90 19.31
CA PHE A 65 -16.86 3.86 18.33
C PHE A 65 -17.85 4.82 18.98
N LEU A 66 -18.79 4.30 19.81
CA LEU A 66 -19.77 5.11 20.53
C LEU A 66 -19.13 6.00 21.60
N GLU A 67 -18.11 5.49 22.32
CA GLU A 67 -17.35 6.27 23.29
C GLU A 67 -16.70 7.50 22.65
N HIS A 68 -15.97 7.31 21.55
CA HIS A 68 -15.32 8.40 20.82
C HIS A 68 -16.34 9.37 20.23
N ALA A 69 -17.44 8.86 19.65
CA ALA A 69 -18.49 9.71 19.11
C ALA A 69 -19.16 10.56 20.20
N LYS A 70 -19.42 9.99 21.37
CA LYS A 70 -19.99 10.72 22.52
C LYS A 70 -19.05 11.84 23.02
N LEU A 71 -17.76 11.56 23.06
CA LEU A 71 -16.76 12.61 23.41
C LEU A 71 -16.76 13.73 22.36
N CYS A 72 -16.78 13.41 21.07
CA CYS A 72 -16.89 14.41 20.01
C CYS A 72 -18.15 15.26 20.14
N LEU A 73 -19.29 14.62 20.43
CA LEU A 73 -20.56 15.32 20.67
C LEU A 73 -20.48 16.29 21.86
N ASN A 74 -19.85 15.87 22.96
CA ASN A 74 -19.65 16.72 24.14
C ASN A 74 -18.78 17.96 23.86
N TYR A 75 -17.81 17.86 22.94
CA TYR A 75 -17.00 18.99 22.46
C TYR A 75 -17.67 19.79 21.33
N GLY A 76 -18.86 19.37 20.87
CA GLY A 76 -19.56 20.02 19.75
C GLY A 76 -18.88 19.86 18.40
N ALA A 77 -18.03 18.85 18.25
CA ALA A 77 -17.28 18.59 17.03
C ALA A 77 -18.09 17.79 16.01
N ALA A 78 -17.88 18.06 14.72
CA ALA A 78 -18.27 17.16 13.63
C ALA A 78 -17.25 16.02 13.53
N ILE A 79 -17.68 14.86 13.00
CA ILE A 79 -16.87 13.67 12.94
C ILE A 79 -16.71 13.15 11.50
N ILE A 80 -15.50 12.78 11.12
CA ILE A 80 -15.28 11.93 9.96
C ILE A 80 -15.36 10.48 10.43
N VAL A 81 -16.24 9.72 9.79
CA VAL A 81 -16.42 8.29 10.02
C VAL A 81 -15.84 7.54 8.84
N MET A 82 -14.71 6.87 9.05
CA MET A 82 -14.10 6.03 8.00
C MET A 82 -14.91 4.74 7.81
N ALA A 83 -15.06 4.33 6.56
CA ALA A 83 -15.62 3.02 6.22
C ALA A 83 -14.62 1.88 6.54
N PHE A 84 -14.44 1.65 7.84
CA PHE A 84 -13.50 0.69 8.41
C PHE A 84 -14.17 -0.02 9.57
N ASP A 85 -14.32 -1.34 9.48
CA ASP A 85 -14.88 -2.18 10.55
C ASP A 85 -13.85 -3.20 11.03
N GLU A 86 -14.29 -4.13 11.88
CA GLU A 86 -13.46 -5.17 12.47
C GLU A 86 -12.78 -6.09 11.45
N LYS A 87 -13.31 -6.12 10.20
CA LYS A 87 -12.75 -6.90 9.09
C LYS A 87 -11.74 -6.12 8.23
N GLY A 88 -11.58 -4.83 8.47
CA GLY A 88 -10.68 -3.97 7.71
C GLY A 88 -11.38 -2.83 6.96
N GLN A 89 -10.59 -2.07 6.22
CA GLN A 89 -11.08 -0.97 5.39
C GLN A 89 -11.98 -1.49 4.26
N ALA A 90 -13.04 -0.74 3.95
CA ALA A 90 -13.91 -1.06 2.83
C ALA A 90 -13.26 -0.70 1.49
N ASP A 91 -13.01 -1.68 0.68
CA ASP A 91 -12.44 -1.56 -0.67
C ASP A 91 -13.52 -1.54 -1.77
N THR A 92 -14.55 -2.37 -1.64
CA THR A 92 -15.65 -2.51 -2.61
C THR A 92 -16.84 -1.60 -2.28
N PHE A 93 -17.63 -1.25 -3.31
CA PHE A 93 -18.88 -0.50 -3.17
C PHE A 93 -19.76 -1.05 -2.07
N GLN A 94 -19.99 -2.37 -2.06
CA GLN A 94 -20.90 -3.02 -1.12
C GLN A 94 -20.43 -2.84 0.33
N ARG A 95 -19.14 -3.06 0.60
CA ARG A 95 -18.54 -2.89 1.91
C ARG A 95 -18.63 -1.43 2.40
N LYS A 96 -18.38 -0.47 1.48
CA LYS A 96 -18.46 0.97 1.79
C LYS A 96 -19.85 1.34 2.28
N ILE A 97 -20.90 0.96 1.57
CA ILE A 97 -22.27 1.31 1.94
C ILE A 97 -22.77 0.57 3.19
N GLU A 98 -22.38 -0.68 3.40
CA GLU A 98 -22.74 -1.46 4.58
C GLU A 98 -22.18 -0.84 5.86
N ILE A 99 -20.89 -0.51 5.87
CA ILE A 99 -20.23 0.10 7.03
C ILE A 99 -20.78 1.50 7.29
N CYS A 100 -20.91 2.35 6.26
CA CYS A 100 -21.46 3.68 6.44
C CYS A 100 -22.90 3.66 6.96
N LYS A 101 -23.74 2.73 6.46
CA LYS A 101 -25.11 2.54 6.95
C LYS A 101 -25.15 2.05 8.40
N ARG A 102 -24.29 1.10 8.77
CA ARG A 102 -24.17 0.63 10.16
C ARG A 102 -23.79 1.78 11.08
N ALA A 103 -22.70 2.48 10.76
CA ALA A 103 -22.22 3.60 11.56
C ALA A 103 -23.28 4.73 11.71
N TYR A 104 -23.93 5.10 10.59
CA TYR A 104 -25.01 6.09 10.61
C TYR A 104 -26.13 5.70 11.58
N ASN A 105 -26.64 4.46 11.44
CA ASN A 105 -27.74 3.99 12.27
C ASN A 105 -27.34 3.91 13.77
N THR A 106 -26.11 3.50 14.06
CA THR A 106 -25.59 3.44 15.44
C THR A 106 -25.51 4.86 16.05
N LEU A 107 -24.95 5.83 15.32
CA LEU A 107 -24.84 7.21 15.80
C LEU A 107 -26.19 7.87 16.06
N ILE A 108 -27.14 7.71 15.14
CA ILE A 108 -28.47 8.32 15.28
C ILE A 108 -29.27 7.65 16.40
N LYS A 109 -29.27 6.31 16.47
CA LYS A 109 -30.12 5.57 17.43
C LYS A 109 -29.59 5.63 18.87
N GLU A 110 -28.27 5.52 19.05
CA GLU A 110 -27.67 5.35 20.37
C GLU A 110 -27.26 6.71 21.00
N LEU A 111 -26.95 7.72 20.17
CA LEU A 111 -26.44 8.99 20.65
C LEU A 111 -27.27 10.21 20.24
N ASP A 112 -28.30 10.05 19.40
CA ASP A 112 -29.02 11.17 18.77
C ASP A 112 -28.04 12.19 18.14
N PHE A 113 -26.99 11.66 17.52
CA PHE A 113 -25.90 12.47 16.95
C PHE A 113 -26.45 13.30 15.78
N PRO A 114 -26.16 14.64 15.71
CA PRO A 114 -26.65 15.47 14.61
C PRO A 114 -26.19 14.92 13.25
N PRO A 115 -27.08 14.53 12.35
CA PRO A 115 -26.70 13.90 11.08
C PRO A 115 -25.92 14.84 10.16
N GLU A 116 -26.09 16.15 10.28
CA GLU A 116 -25.32 17.18 9.57
C GLU A 116 -23.85 17.30 10.03
N ASP A 117 -23.52 16.73 11.18
CA ASP A 117 -22.17 16.68 11.75
C ASP A 117 -21.47 15.34 11.46
N ILE A 118 -22.16 14.39 10.82
CA ILE A 118 -21.58 13.12 10.36
C ILE A 118 -21.03 13.31 8.95
N ILE A 119 -19.74 13.00 8.79
CA ILE A 119 -19.02 13.11 7.53
C ILE A 119 -18.44 11.70 7.22
N PHE A 120 -18.92 11.04 6.19
CA PHE A 120 -18.38 9.74 5.82
C PHE A 120 -17.13 9.88 4.96
N ASP A 121 -16.10 9.07 5.27
CA ASP A 121 -14.98 8.77 4.37
C ASP A 121 -15.10 7.30 3.91
N PRO A 122 -15.65 7.06 2.72
CA PRO A 122 -15.77 5.70 2.19
C PRO A 122 -14.45 5.12 1.67
N ASN A 123 -13.32 5.65 2.05
CA ASN A 123 -11.94 5.32 1.66
C ASN A 123 -11.64 5.50 0.17
N ILE A 124 -10.68 6.37 -0.12
CA ILE A 124 -10.11 6.53 -1.46
C ILE A 124 -8.83 5.70 -1.53
N PHE A 125 -8.79 4.77 -2.48
CA PHE A 125 -7.62 3.94 -2.76
C PHE A 125 -6.96 4.33 -4.09
N ALA A 126 -5.70 3.93 -4.23
CA ALA A 126 -4.93 4.19 -5.45
C ALA A 126 -5.51 3.44 -6.65
N VAL A 127 -5.63 4.14 -7.77
CA VAL A 127 -5.97 3.54 -9.07
C VAL A 127 -4.72 3.38 -9.93
N ALA A 128 -4.86 2.68 -11.05
CA ALA A 128 -3.75 2.43 -11.99
C ALA A 128 -2.51 1.84 -11.31
N THR A 129 -2.71 0.89 -10.40
CA THR A 129 -1.64 0.19 -9.68
C THR A 129 -1.00 -0.92 -10.51
N GLY A 130 -1.64 -1.36 -11.60
CA GLY A 130 -1.30 -2.55 -12.37
C GLY A 130 -1.87 -3.84 -11.80
N ILE A 131 -2.70 -3.75 -10.76
CA ILE A 131 -3.44 -4.86 -10.12
C ILE A 131 -4.89 -4.74 -10.56
N GLU A 132 -5.45 -5.81 -11.14
CA GLU A 132 -6.77 -5.78 -11.78
C GLU A 132 -7.90 -5.50 -10.78
N GLU A 133 -7.81 -6.06 -9.58
CA GLU A 133 -8.76 -5.87 -8.48
C GLU A 133 -8.89 -4.40 -8.06
N HIS A 134 -7.86 -3.58 -8.29
CA HIS A 134 -7.84 -2.16 -7.93
C HIS A 134 -8.51 -1.24 -8.97
N ASN A 135 -8.83 -1.77 -10.15
CA ASN A 135 -9.34 -0.95 -11.26
C ASN A 135 -10.67 -0.26 -10.95
N ASN A 136 -11.49 -0.85 -10.07
CA ASN A 136 -12.79 -0.30 -9.69
C ASN A 136 -12.78 0.63 -8.47
N TYR A 137 -11.66 0.82 -7.78
CA TYR A 137 -11.65 1.55 -6.50
C TYR A 137 -12.20 2.97 -6.58
N ALA A 138 -11.92 3.71 -7.65
CA ALA A 138 -12.47 5.06 -7.84
C ALA A 138 -13.96 5.03 -8.21
N VAL A 139 -14.38 4.07 -9.03
CA VAL A 139 -15.79 3.86 -9.38
C VAL A 139 -16.58 3.51 -8.12
N ASP A 140 -16.08 2.57 -7.30
CA ASP A 140 -16.74 2.15 -6.07
C ASP A 140 -16.89 3.30 -5.07
N PHE A 141 -15.88 4.19 -4.98
CA PHE A 141 -15.98 5.40 -4.17
C PHE A 141 -17.06 6.37 -4.70
N ILE A 142 -17.07 6.64 -6.01
CA ILE A 142 -18.03 7.56 -6.64
C ILE A 142 -19.46 7.05 -6.47
N GLU A 143 -19.71 5.77 -6.70
CA GLU A 143 -21.04 5.16 -6.53
C GLU A 143 -21.44 5.09 -5.04
N ALA A 144 -20.51 4.78 -4.13
CA ALA A 144 -20.78 4.84 -2.69
C ALA A 144 -21.13 6.26 -2.24
N THR A 145 -20.44 7.28 -2.74
CA THR A 145 -20.72 8.69 -2.50
C THR A 145 -22.16 9.02 -2.90
N LYS A 146 -22.57 8.61 -4.11
CA LYS A 146 -23.94 8.81 -4.61
C LYS A 146 -24.98 8.09 -3.76
N TRP A 147 -24.70 6.84 -3.37
CA TRP A 147 -25.58 6.06 -2.52
C TRP A 147 -25.73 6.69 -1.12
N ILE A 148 -24.65 7.10 -0.47
CA ILE A 148 -24.66 7.76 0.84
C ILE A 148 -25.51 9.02 0.78
N LYS A 149 -25.32 9.85 -0.26
CA LYS A 149 -26.08 11.08 -0.44
C LYS A 149 -27.58 10.85 -0.56
N GLN A 150 -27.99 9.74 -1.14
CA GLN A 150 -29.40 9.37 -1.35
C GLN A 150 -30.04 8.68 -0.15
N ASN A 151 -29.28 7.93 0.64
CA ASN A 151 -29.79 7.01 1.65
C ASN A 151 -29.49 7.39 3.09
N LEU A 152 -28.50 8.25 3.33
CA LEU A 152 -28.12 8.72 4.68
C LEU A 152 -28.38 10.24 4.76
N PRO A 153 -29.61 10.66 5.14
CA PRO A 153 -30.02 12.05 5.11
C PRO A 153 -29.10 12.96 5.93
N HIS A 154 -28.79 14.14 5.39
CA HIS A 154 -27.97 15.19 5.97
C HIS A 154 -26.48 14.87 6.15
N ALA A 155 -26.06 13.58 6.10
CA ALA A 155 -24.67 13.22 6.17
C ALA A 155 -23.86 13.86 5.03
N LYS A 156 -22.62 14.23 5.34
CA LYS A 156 -21.63 14.77 4.41
C LYS A 156 -20.65 13.66 4.00
N ILE A 157 -19.86 13.94 2.98
CA ILE A 157 -18.91 12.95 2.44
C ILE A 157 -17.58 13.65 2.20
N SER A 158 -16.50 13.02 2.67
CA SER A 158 -15.13 13.47 2.51
C SER A 158 -14.23 12.33 2.00
N GLY A 159 -12.96 12.61 1.79
CA GLY A 159 -11.95 11.61 1.47
C GLY A 159 -10.57 12.23 1.27
N GLY A 160 -9.54 11.44 1.53
CA GLY A 160 -8.14 11.78 1.28
C GLY A 160 -7.79 11.66 -0.20
N VAL A 161 -8.01 12.75 -0.97
CA VAL A 161 -7.93 12.74 -2.45
C VAL A 161 -6.54 12.34 -2.97
N SER A 162 -5.47 12.68 -2.26
CA SER A 162 -4.11 12.33 -2.69
C SER A 162 -3.88 10.82 -2.85
N ASN A 163 -4.66 9.98 -2.18
CA ASN A 163 -4.54 8.54 -2.25
C ASN A 163 -4.87 8.00 -3.65
N VAL A 164 -5.82 8.60 -4.37
CA VAL A 164 -6.23 8.13 -5.70
C VAL A 164 -5.07 8.07 -6.70
N SER A 165 -4.11 9.00 -6.56
CA SER A 165 -2.97 9.16 -7.47
C SER A 165 -1.66 8.57 -6.95
N PHE A 166 -1.69 7.80 -5.87
CA PHE A 166 -0.48 7.28 -5.21
C PHE A 166 0.42 6.49 -6.18
N SER A 167 -0.16 5.80 -7.16
CA SER A 167 0.57 5.04 -8.19
C SER A 167 1.52 5.89 -9.03
N PHE A 168 1.27 7.21 -9.12
CA PHE A 168 2.07 8.18 -9.87
C PHE A 168 2.87 9.10 -8.94
N ARG A 169 3.18 8.66 -7.72
CA ARG A 169 4.03 9.43 -6.80
C ARG A 169 5.35 9.83 -7.47
N GLY A 170 5.70 11.12 -7.36
CA GLY A 170 6.87 11.70 -8.03
C GLY A 170 6.58 12.25 -9.43
N ASN A 171 5.33 12.26 -9.91
CA ASN A 171 4.88 12.96 -11.12
C ASN A 171 3.70 13.88 -10.77
N ASP A 172 4.01 15.11 -10.37
CA ASP A 172 3.01 16.05 -9.85
C ASP A 172 1.98 16.44 -10.92
N ILE A 173 2.38 16.54 -12.19
CA ILE A 173 1.47 16.87 -13.30
C ILE A 173 0.42 15.76 -13.50
N ALA A 174 0.85 14.50 -13.53
CA ALA A 174 -0.07 13.36 -13.64
C ALA A 174 -0.99 13.27 -12.41
N ARG A 175 -0.44 13.50 -11.21
CA ARG A 175 -1.22 13.47 -9.97
C ARG A 175 -2.26 14.58 -9.91
N GLU A 176 -1.89 15.82 -10.29
CA GLU A 176 -2.82 16.94 -10.37
C GLU A 176 -3.98 16.64 -11.32
N ALA A 177 -3.69 16.10 -12.51
CA ALA A 177 -4.73 15.71 -13.47
C ALA A 177 -5.67 14.63 -12.89
N ILE A 178 -5.12 13.61 -12.21
CA ILE A 178 -5.91 12.56 -11.55
C ILE A 178 -6.79 13.13 -10.45
N HIS A 179 -6.26 14.02 -9.59
CA HIS A 179 -7.04 14.69 -8.55
C HIS A 179 -8.18 15.50 -9.15
N THR A 180 -7.89 16.28 -10.20
CA THR A 180 -8.85 17.17 -10.87
C THR A 180 -10.01 16.36 -11.47
N VAL A 181 -9.72 15.31 -12.24
CA VAL A 181 -10.75 14.47 -12.86
C VAL A 181 -11.54 13.69 -11.82
N PHE A 182 -10.86 13.11 -10.81
CA PHE A 182 -11.54 12.41 -9.72
C PHE A 182 -12.52 13.32 -9.00
N LEU A 183 -12.08 14.51 -8.58
CA LEU A 183 -12.93 15.49 -7.90
C LEU A 183 -14.11 15.92 -8.76
N HIS A 184 -13.91 16.13 -10.05
CA HIS A 184 -14.99 16.47 -10.97
C HIS A 184 -16.14 15.43 -10.94
N HIS A 185 -15.81 14.14 -10.98
CA HIS A 185 -16.80 13.09 -10.92
C HIS A 185 -17.37 12.86 -9.51
N ALA A 186 -16.53 12.89 -8.49
CA ALA A 186 -16.94 12.70 -7.10
C ALA A 186 -17.86 13.83 -6.59
N ILE A 187 -17.57 15.09 -6.94
CA ILE A 187 -18.42 16.24 -6.59
C ILE A 187 -19.77 16.10 -7.27
N LYS A 188 -19.83 15.71 -8.55
CA LYS A 188 -21.09 15.44 -9.25
C LYS A 188 -21.91 14.32 -8.59
N ALA A 189 -21.23 13.34 -7.99
CA ALA A 189 -21.88 12.26 -7.25
C ALA A 189 -22.37 12.68 -5.86
N GLY A 190 -21.88 13.81 -5.31
CA GLY A 190 -22.32 14.34 -4.02
C GLY A 190 -21.22 14.50 -2.97
N LEU A 191 -19.94 14.36 -3.34
CA LEU A 191 -18.81 14.68 -2.45
C LEU A 191 -18.92 16.13 -2.00
N THR A 192 -18.86 16.36 -0.68
CA THR A 192 -19.06 17.70 -0.08
C THR A 192 -17.78 18.31 0.45
N MET A 193 -16.79 17.50 0.74
CA MET A 193 -15.50 17.90 1.30
C MET A 193 -14.39 17.05 0.65
N GLY A 194 -13.14 17.52 0.70
CA GLY A 194 -11.99 16.77 0.27
C GLY A 194 -10.75 17.17 1.06
N ILE A 195 -9.98 16.20 1.51
CA ILE A 195 -8.65 16.45 2.09
C ILE A 195 -7.67 16.47 0.93
N VAL A 196 -7.17 17.65 0.60
CA VAL A 196 -6.40 17.91 -0.61
C VAL A 196 -5.22 18.85 -0.33
N ASN A 197 -4.18 18.77 -1.15
CA ASN A 197 -3.24 19.86 -1.31
C ASN A 197 -3.83 20.85 -2.33
N ALA A 198 -4.26 22.02 -1.87
CA ALA A 198 -4.92 23.03 -2.72
C ALA A 198 -4.04 23.48 -3.90
N GLY A 199 -2.71 23.42 -3.77
CA GLY A 199 -1.78 23.73 -4.84
C GLY A 199 -1.63 22.63 -5.91
N MET A 200 -2.32 21.51 -5.75
CA MET A 200 -2.29 20.35 -6.66
C MET A 200 -3.67 20.01 -7.24
N ILE A 201 -4.49 21.03 -7.47
CA ILE A 201 -5.81 20.89 -8.08
C ILE A 201 -5.91 21.90 -9.23
N GLY A 202 -6.10 21.36 -10.43
CA GLY A 202 -6.36 22.16 -11.63
C GLY A 202 -7.86 22.32 -11.92
N LEU A 203 -8.15 22.97 -13.03
CA LEU A 203 -9.49 23.05 -13.59
C LEU A 203 -9.69 21.90 -14.60
N TYR A 204 -10.81 21.21 -14.49
CA TYR A 204 -11.10 20.07 -15.36
C TYR A 204 -11.14 20.45 -16.85
N ASP A 205 -11.66 21.64 -17.16
CA ASP A 205 -11.79 22.11 -18.55
C ASP A 205 -10.43 22.55 -19.15
N ASP A 206 -9.44 22.88 -18.31
CA ASP A 206 -8.10 23.29 -18.75
C ASP A 206 -7.16 22.10 -19.04
N LEU A 207 -7.58 20.90 -18.70
CA LEU A 207 -6.78 19.70 -19.00
C LEU A 207 -6.74 19.43 -20.50
N ALA A 208 -5.54 19.12 -21.03
CA ALA A 208 -5.38 18.69 -22.41
C ALA A 208 -6.26 17.44 -22.69
N ASP A 209 -6.95 17.41 -23.81
CA ASP A 209 -7.96 16.37 -24.10
C ASP A 209 -7.42 14.94 -24.05
N GLU A 210 -6.17 14.74 -24.51
CA GLU A 210 -5.52 13.43 -24.45
C GLU A 210 -5.28 12.98 -23.00
N LEU A 211 -4.75 13.85 -22.14
CA LEU A 211 -4.51 13.58 -20.72
C LEU A 211 -5.84 13.38 -19.99
N LYS A 212 -6.81 14.25 -20.22
CA LYS A 212 -8.17 14.18 -19.64
C LYS A 212 -8.81 12.83 -19.94
N THR A 213 -8.82 12.42 -21.20
CA THR A 213 -9.39 11.15 -21.65
C THR A 213 -8.71 9.95 -20.99
N ALA A 214 -7.36 9.96 -20.95
CA ALA A 214 -6.62 8.86 -20.33
C ALA A 214 -6.86 8.76 -18.83
N VAL A 215 -6.94 9.89 -18.12
CA VAL A 215 -7.26 9.91 -16.69
C VAL A 215 -8.71 9.48 -16.44
N GLU A 216 -9.68 9.91 -17.27
CA GLU A 216 -11.05 9.44 -17.16
C GLU A 216 -11.18 7.93 -17.40
N ASP A 217 -10.45 7.39 -18.38
CA ASP A 217 -10.43 5.96 -18.65
C ASP A 217 -9.96 5.16 -17.42
N VAL A 218 -8.98 5.70 -16.67
CA VAL A 218 -8.51 5.12 -15.40
C VAL A 218 -9.54 5.28 -14.28
N ILE A 219 -10.03 6.51 -14.02
CA ILE A 219 -10.94 6.81 -12.90
C ILE A 219 -12.27 6.07 -13.04
N LEU A 220 -12.78 5.97 -14.25
CA LEU A 220 -14.09 5.35 -14.54
C LEU A 220 -13.97 3.89 -15.04
N ASN A 221 -12.75 3.34 -15.03
CA ASN A 221 -12.44 1.98 -15.49
C ASN A 221 -13.11 1.65 -16.85
N ARG A 222 -12.95 2.57 -17.84
CA ARG A 222 -13.64 2.46 -19.13
C ARG A 222 -13.04 1.44 -20.09
N ARG A 223 -11.75 1.07 -19.85
CA ARG A 223 -11.02 0.18 -20.75
C ARG A 223 -9.92 -0.60 -20.04
N PRO A 224 -9.60 -1.82 -20.48
CA PRO A 224 -8.60 -2.68 -19.83
C PRO A 224 -7.17 -2.14 -19.86
N ASP A 225 -6.79 -1.39 -20.91
CA ASP A 225 -5.45 -0.81 -21.13
C ASP A 225 -5.29 0.62 -20.58
N ALA A 226 -6.26 1.11 -19.76
CA ALA A 226 -6.25 2.47 -19.23
C ALA A 226 -4.97 2.79 -18.46
N THR A 227 -4.52 1.87 -17.60
CA THR A 227 -3.29 2.03 -16.82
C THR A 227 -2.06 2.19 -17.72
N GLU A 228 -1.95 1.40 -18.78
CA GLU A 228 -0.80 1.43 -19.68
C GLU A 228 -0.73 2.75 -20.47
N ARG A 229 -1.87 3.19 -20.98
CA ARG A 229 -1.97 4.48 -21.65
C ARG A 229 -1.61 5.64 -20.73
N MET A 230 -2.07 5.59 -19.49
CA MET A 230 -1.75 6.63 -18.49
C MET A 230 -0.27 6.65 -18.15
N ILE A 231 0.41 5.49 -18.07
CA ILE A 231 1.86 5.40 -17.87
C ILE A 231 2.62 6.04 -19.03
N ASP A 232 2.20 5.75 -20.26
CA ASP A 232 2.83 6.32 -21.47
C ASP A 232 2.74 7.85 -21.48
N ILE A 233 1.57 8.39 -21.19
CA ILE A 233 1.34 9.85 -21.12
C ILE A 233 2.14 10.46 -19.95
N ALA A 234 2.09 9.83 -18.76
CA ALA A 234 2.84 10.31 -17.60
C ALA A 234 4.35 10.37 -17.84
N GLY A 235 4.88 9.41 -18.60
CA GLY A 235 6.28 9.40 -19.05
C GLY A 235 6.64 10.62 -19.93
N THR A 236 5.76 10.99 -20.86
CA THR A 236 5.99 12.17 -21.74
C THR A 236 5.89 13.49 -20.98
N LEU A 237 5.00 13.61 -20.00
CA LEU A 237 4.83 14.82 -19.19
C LEU A 237 6.07 15.18 -18.37
N LYS A 238 6.87 14.20 -17.96
CA LYS A 238 8.15 14.42 -17.25
C LYS A 238 9.31 14.82 -18.15
N GLY A 239 9.11 14.93 -19.46
CA GLY A 239 10.18 15.23 -20.43
C GLY A 239 11.15 14.06 -20.63
N SER A 240 10.85 12.89 -20.15
CA SER A 240 11.51 11.67 -20.59
C SER A 240 11.09 11.43 -22.03
N LYS A 241 12.01 11.64 -22.98
CA LYS A 241 11.83 11.14 -24.34
C LYS A 241 11.41 9.69 -24.23
N LYS A 242 10.31 9.29 -24.92
CA LYS A 242 10.08 7.87 -25.20
C LYS A 242 11.42 7.36 -25.73
N GLU A 243 12.14 6.56 -24.95
CA GLU A 243 13.08 5.65 -25.57
C GLU A 243 12.17 4.77 -26.42
N GLU A 244 12.22 4.99 -27.73
CA GLU A 244 11.66 4.03 -28.68
C GLU A 244 12.21 2.69 -28.21
N LEU A 245 11.33 1.80 -27.78
CA LEU A 245 11.67 0.40 -27.50
C LEU A 245 12.46 -0.04 -28.70
N LYS A 246 13.79 -0.08 -28.56
CA LYS A 246 14.67 -0.48 -29.68
C LYS A 246 14.15 -1.84 -30.07
N LEU A 247 13.62 -1.98 -31.30
CA LEU A 247 13.14 -3.24 -31.87
C LEU A 247 14.18 -4.35 -31.72
N ASN A 248 15.42 -4.00 -31.40
CA ASN A 248 16.57 -4.90 -31.28
C ASN A 248 17.27 -4.80 -29.90
N TRP A 249 16.50 -4.67 -28.81
CA TRP A 249 17.06 -4.61 -27.44
C TRP A 249 17.83 -5.89 -27.03
N ARG A 250 17.66 -7.00 -27.74
CA ARG A 250 18.36 -8.26 -27.50
C ARG A 250 19.75 -8.33 -28.14
N GLY A 251 20.13 -7.31 -28.92
CA GLY A 251 21.30 -7.35 -29.81
C GLY A 251 20.97 -7.94 -31.18
N ASP A 252 21.93 -7.96 -32.07
CA ASP A 252 21.85 -8.66 -33.36
C ASP A 252 22.64 -9.99 -33.30
N ASP A 253 22.52 -10.80 -34.35
CA ASP A 253 23.20 -12.11 -34.42
C ASP A 253 24.73 -12.00 -34.39
N GLU A 254 25.30 -10.86 -34.76
CA GLU A 254 26.75 -10.60 -34.74
C GLU A 254 27.23 -10.06 -33.38
N ASN A 255 26.32 -9.44 -32.58
CA ASN A 255 26.63 -8.84 -31.28
C ASN A 255 25.47 -9.00 -30.30
N PRO A 256 25.21 -10.22 -29.80
CA PRO A 256 24.11 -10.47 -28.86
C PRO A 256 24.38 -9.79 -27.52
N LEU A 257 23.36 -9.21 -26.91
CA LEU A 257 23.47 -8.64 -25.56
C LEU A 257 23.82 -9.76 -24.55
N PRO A 258 24.69 -9.49 -23.58
CA PRO A 258 24.91 -10.42 -22.46
C PRO A 258 23.61 -10.82 -21.77
N ILE A 259 23.51 -12.08 -21.34
CA ILE A 259 22.27 -12.61 -20.76
C ILE A 259 21.81 -11.83 -19.52
N GLU A 260 22.75 -11.35 -18.73
CA GLU A 260 22.49 -10.51 -17.55
C GLU A 260 21.79 -9.22 -17.94
N LYS A 261 22.18 -8.60 -19.07
CA LYS A 261 21.55 -7.38 -19.60
C LYS A 261 20.21 -7.63 -20.25
N LYS A 262 19.99 -8.80 -20.84
CA LYS A 262 18.66 -9.21 -21.34
C LYS A 262 17.67 -9.35 -20.16
N ILE A 263 18.08 -10.00 -19.07
CA ILE A 263 17.28 -10.17 -17.84
C ILE A 263 17.01 -8.82 -17.19
N GLU A 264 18.03 -7.95 -17.03
CA GLU A 264 17.87 -6.59 -16.49
C GLU A 264 16.84 -5.79 -17.30
N TYR A 265 16.97 -5.81 -18.64
CA TYR A 265 16.03 -5.11 -19.52
C TYR A 265 14.60 -5.65 -19.38
N ALA A 266 14.44 -6.99 -19.37
CA ALA A 266 13.14 -7.62 -19.20
C ALA A 266 12.47 -7.23 -17.87
N LEU A 267 13.23 -7.15 -16.78
CA LEU A 267 12.75 -6.72 -15.48
C LEU A 267 12.37 -5.22 -15.48
N VAL A 268 13.26 -4.34 -15.99
CA VAL A 268 13.02 -2.89 -16.02
C VAL A 268 11.82 -2.52 -16.89
N HIS A 269 11.64 -3.19 -18.03
CA HIS A 269 10.54 -2.89 -18.97
C HIS A 269 9.31 -3.78 -18.82
N GLY A 270 9.34 -4.77 -17.91
CA GLY A 270 8.21 -5.66 -17.66
C GLY A 270 7.92 -6.64 -18.80
N VAL A 271 8.95 -7.05 -19.56
CA VAL A 271 8.82 -7.96 -20.73
C VAL A 271 8.82 -9.41 -20.25
N THR A 272 7.73 -10.13 -20.48
CA THR A 272 7.56 -11.51 -20.04
C THR A 272 7.89 -12.56 -21.11
N ASP A 273 7.86 -12.21 -22.40
CA ASP A 273 7.88 -13.14 -23.53
C ASP A 273 9.13 -14.02 -23.59
N PHE A 274 10.26 -13.50 -23.14
CA PHE A 274 11.55 -14.20 -23.24
C PHE A 274 12.14 -14.61 -21.90
N ILE A 275 11.56 -14.18 -20.79
CA ILE A 275 12.20 -14.31 -19.46
C ILE A 275 12.49 -15.76 -19.08
N VAL A 276 11.63 -16.69 -19.42
CA VAL A 276 11.84 -18.12 -19.14
C VAL A 276 13.05 -18.67 -19.90
N ALA A 277 13.15 -18.36 -21.20
CA ALA A 277 14.28 -18.78 -22.04
C ALA A 277 15.59 -18.11 -21.60
N ASP A 278 15.54 -16.81 -21.26
CA ASP A 278 16.70 -16.06 -20.80
C ASP A 278 17.16 -16.57 -19.42
N THR A 279 16.23 -16.94 -18.53
CA THR A 279 16.53 -17.53 -17.22
C THR A 279 17.18 -18.90 -17.39
N GLU A 280 16.73 -19.72 -18.36
CA GLU A 280 17.34 -21.01 -18.66
C GLU A 280 18.75 -20.85 -19.24
N GLU A 281 18.95 -19.90 -20.16
CA GLU A 281 20.29 -19.57 -20.69
C GLU A 281 21.24 -19.16 -19.55
N ALA A 282 20.79 -18.29 -18.64
CA ALA A 282 21.55 -17.87 -17.47
C ALA A 282 21.86 -19.05 -16.54
N ARG A 283 20.88 -19.95 -16.31
CA ARG A 283 21.08 -21.15 -15.49
C ARG A 283 22.15 -22.05 -16.06
N LEU A 284 22.08 -22.36 -17.34
CA LEU A 284 23.06 -23.21 -18.02
C LEU A 284 24.47 -22.58 -17.99
N LYS A 285 24.57 -21.27 -18.21
CA LYS A 285 25.84 -20.53 -18.11
C LYS A 285 26.45 -20.62 -16.72
N ILE A 286 25.65 -20.41 -15.68
CA ILE A 286 26.10 -20.47 -14.28
C ILE A 286 26.47 -21.88 -13.88
N MET A 287 25.68 -22.89 -14.26
CA MET A 287 25.98 -24.31 -13.98
C MET A 287 27.28 -24.80 -14.60
N ASN A 288 27.74 -24.19 -15.70
CA ASN A 288 29.03 -24.49 -16.33
C ASN A 288 30.23 -23.84 -15.64
N SER A 289 30.01 -22.98 -14.67
CA SER A 289 31.06 -22.37 -13.85
C SER A 289 31.35 -23.21 -12.58
N GLU A 290 32.56 -23.11 -12.05
CA GLU A 290 32.96 -23.87 -10.86
C GLU A 290 32.09 -23.40 -9.64
N GLY A 291 31.38 -24.36 -9.04
CA GLY A 291 30.49 -24.10 -7.91
C GLY A 291 29.15 -23.45 -8.28
N GLY A 292 28.82 -23.37 -9.56
CA GLY A 292 27.56 -22.76 -10.02
C GLY A 292 26.34 -23.60 -9.63
N ARG A 293 25.29 -22.92 -9.13
CA ARG A 293 24.04 -23.51 -8.66
C ARG A 293 22.84 -22.79 -9.27
N PRO A 294 21.70 -23.47 -9.47
CA PRO A 294 20.49 -22.81 -10.00
C PRO A 294 20.05 -21.57 -9.22
N ILE A 295 20.24 -21.56 -7.88
CA ILE A 295 19.90 -20.43 -7.03
C ILE A 295 20.71 -19.17 -7.35
N ASN A 296 21.94 -19.30 -7.87
CA ASN A 296 22.79 -18.15 -8.19
C ASN A 296 22.23 -17.30 -9.34
N VAL A 297 21.28 -17.81 -10.12
CA VAL A 297 20.53 -17.00 -11.11
C VAL A 297 19.63 -16.00 -10.39
N ILE A 298 19.02 -16.42 -9.26
CA ILE A 298 18.17 -15.54 -8.45
C ILE A 298 19.05 -14.51 -7.72
N GLU A 299 20.11 -14.96 -7.03
CA GLU A 299 21.00 -14.13 -6.22
C GLU A 299 21.86 -13.18 -7.05
N GLY A 300 22.09 -13.45 -8.33
CA GLY A 300 22.83 -12.62 -9.28
C GLY A 300 21.88 -11.86 -10.23
N PRO A 301 21.82 -12.25 -11.51
CA PRO A 301 21.22 -11.43 -12.57
C PRO A 301 19.76 -11.01 -12.30
N LEU A 302 18.95 -11.84 -11.63
CA LEU A 302 17.57 -11.47 -11.30
C LEU A 302 17.50 -10.42 -10.20
N MET A 303 18.28 -10.58 -9.12
CA MET A 303 18.31 -9.59 -8.04
C MET A 303 19.00 -8.29 -8.49
N ASP A 304 20.05 -8.37 -9.31
CA ASP A 304 20.71 -7.18 -9.87
C ASP A 304 19.74 -6.36 -10.70
N GLY A 305 18.94 -7.00 -11.56
CA GLY A 305 17.90 -6.34 -12.33
C GLY A 305 16.81 -5.72 -11.45
N MET A 306 16.39 -6.40 -10.38
CA MET A 306 15.43 -5.85 -9.43
C MET A 306 16.00 -4.69 -8.59
N ASN A 307 17.30 -4.67 -8.31
CA ASN A 307 17.95 -3.51 -7.67
C ASN A 307 17.86 -2.27 -8.57
N VAL A 308 18.09 -2.43 -9.89
CA VAL A 308 17.90 -1.33 -10.86
C VAL A 308 16.46 -0.82 -10.86
N VAL A 309 15.47 -1.73 -10.82
CA VAL A 309 14.04 -1.37 -10.70
C VAL A 309 13.79 -0.58 -9.41
N GLY A 310 14.35 -1.02 -8.29
CA GLY A 310 14.24 -0.34 -6.99
C GLY A 310 14.84 1.07 -7.02
N ASP A 311 16.01 1.23 -7.61
CA ASP A 311 16.69 2.52 -7.75
C ASP A 311 15.89 3.49 -8.63
N LEU A 312 15.36 3.01 -9.78
CA LEU A 312 14.52 3.81 -10.67
C LEU A 312 13.21 4.24 -9.99
N PHE A 313 12.61 3.35 -9.22
CA PHE A 313 11.41 3.67 -8.43
C PHE A 313 11.71 4.69 -7.33
N GLY A 314 12.79 4.50 -6.57
CA GLY A 314 13.23 5.42 -5.52
C GLY A 314 13.58 6.82 -6.03
N GLN A 315 14.12 6.92 -7.27
CA GLN A 315 14.38 8.19 -7.97
C GLN A 315 13.12 8.79 -8.61
N GLY A 316 11.96 8.14 -8.49
CA GLY A 316 10.72 8.56 -9.15
C GLY A 316 10.76 8.50 -10.68
N LYS A 317 11.67 7.73 -11.26
CA LYS A 317 11.77 7.51 -12.72
C LYS A 317 10.89 6.34 -13.19
N MET A 318 10.46 5.51 -12.27
CA MET A 318 9.56 4.38 -12.49
C MET A 318 8.34 4.53 -11.58
N PHE A 319 7.16 4.13 -12.07
CA PHE A 319 5.90 4.20 -11.34
C PHE A 319 5.50 2.83 -10.79
N LEU A 320 4.64 2.81 -9.77
CA LEU A 320 4.20 1.57 -9.11
C LEU A 320 3.71 0.49 -10.10
N PRO A 321 2.87 0.77 -11.11
CA PRO A 321 2.41 -0.26 -12.04
C PRO A 321 3.54 -0.87 -12.88
N GLN A 322 4.62 -0.13 -13.13
CA GLN A 322 5.80 -0.67 -13.80
C GLN A 322 6.56 -1.63 -12.87
N VAL A 323 6.67 -1.30 -11.58
CA VAL A 323 7.25 -2.21 -10.56
C VAL A 323 6.45 -3.50 -10.44
N VAL A 324 5.11 -3.41 -10.49
CA VAL A 324 4.22 -4.59 -10.51
C VAL A 324 4.48 -5.47 -11.74
N LYS A 325 4.70 -4.87 -12.92
CA LYS A 325 5.10 -5.62 -14.13
C LYS A 325 6.45 -6.31 -13.94
N SER A 326 7.45 -5.59 -13.39
CA SER A 326 8.76 -6.16 -13.06
C SER A 326 8.67 -7.35 -12.10
N ALA A 327 7.83 -7.24 -11.07
CA ALA A 327 7.58 -8.33 -10.12
C ALA A 327 6.93 -9.56 -10.80
N ARG A 328 6.06 -9.34 -11.78
CA ARG A 328 5.49 -10.43 -12.60
C ARG A 328 6.56 -11.17 -13.41
N VAL A 329 7.48 -10.42 -14.04
CA VAL A 329 8.64 -10.99 -14.74
C VAL A 329 9.50 -11.81 -13.79
N MET A 330 9.85 -11.26 -12.63
CA MET A 330 10.62 -11.94 -11.59
C MET A 330 9.94 -13.24 -11.15
N LYS A 331 8.62 -13.21 -10.91
CA LYS A 331 7.84 -14.40 -10.52
C LYS A 331 7.92 -15.52 -11.56
N GLN A 332 7.84 -15.19 -12.85
CA GLN A 332 7.96 -16.19 -13.91
C GLN A 332 9.36 -16.80 -13.98
N ALA A 333 10.41 -15.98 -13.87
CA ALA A 333 11.79 -16.45 -13.83
C ALA A 333 12.03 -17.40 -12.67
N VAL A 334 11.61 -17.02 -11.47
CA VAL A 334 11.76 -17.86 -10.27
C VAL A 334 10.97 -19.15 -10.38
N ALA A 335 9.72 -19.10 -10.87
CA ALA A 335 8.89 -20.30 -11.07
C ALA A 335 9.57 -21.32 -11.99
N HIS A 336 10.31 -20.86 -13.01
CA HIS A 336 11.11 -21.73 -13.88
C HIS A 336 12.27 -22.40 -13.13
N LEU A 337 12.91 -21.71 -12.19
CA LEU A 337 14.09 -22.22 -11.47
C LEU A 337 13.75 -23.18 -10.32
N VAL A 338 12.57 -23.05 -9.71
CA VAL A 338 12.15 -23.85 -8.54
C VAL A 338 12.37 -25.36 -8.74
N PRO A 339 11.93 -26.00 -9.87
CA PRO A 339 12.12 -27.44 -10.06
C PRO A 339 13.59 -27.87 -10.08
N PHE A 340 14.48 -27.02 -10.60
CA PHE A 340 15.92 -27.33 -10.66
C PHE A 340 16.57 -27.20 -9.27
N ILE A 341 16.13 -26.24 -8.47
CA ILE A 341 16.59 -26.06 -7.08
C ILE A 341 16.11 -27.24 -6.22
N GLU A 342 14.87 -27.68 -6.39
CA GLU A 342 14.33 -28.83 -5.67
C GLU A 342 15.07 -30.12 -6.03
N LYS A 343 15.32 -30.33 -7.33
CA LYS A 343 16.09 -31.47 -7.81
C LYS A 343 17.53 -31.48 -7.26
N GLU A 344 18.20 -30.33 -7.23
CA GLU A 344 19.54 -30.22 -6.63
C GLU A 344 19.52 -30.64 -5.14
N LYS A 345 18.49 -30.18 -4.38
CA LYS A 345 18.32 -30.57 -2.97
C LYS A 345 18.15 -32.10 -2.84
N GLU A 346 17.31 -32.71 -3.67
CA GLU A 346 17.11 -34.17 -3.63
C GLU A 346 18.40 -34.98 -3.99
N GLU A 347 19.17 -34.48 -4.95
CA GLU A 347 20.45 -35.10 -5.34
C GLU A 347 21.49 -34.98 -4.22
N ASP A 348 21.55 -33.83 -3.55
CA ASP A 348 22.43 -33.62 -2.40
C ASP A 348 22.01 -34.49 -1.20
N GLU A 349 20.72 -34.67 -0.95
CA GLU A 349 20.21 -35.58 0.08
C GLU A 349 20.58 -37.04 -0.22
N LYS A 350 20.46 -37.45 -1.48
CA LYS A 350 20.87 -38.83 -1.92
C LYS A 350 22.37 -39.06 -1.80
N ARG A 351 23.18 -38.00 -2.08
CA ARG A 351 24.65 -38.08 -2.04
C ARG A 351 25.17 -38.09 -0.61
N THR A 352 24.58 -37.29 0.27
CA THR A 352 25.06 -37.14 1.66
C THR A 352 24.42 -38.12 2.62
N GLY A 353 23.30 -38.76 2.25
CA GLY A 353 22.51 -39.64 3.13
C GLY A 353 21.86 -38.89 4.31
N ILE A 354 21.99 -37.57 4.35
CA ILE A 354 21.46 -36.71 5.38
C ILE A 354 20.27 -35.95 4.76
N LYS A 355 19.05 -36.17 5.26
CA LYS A 355 17.95 -35.26 4.95
C LYS A 355 18.39 -33.87 5.41
N ALA A 356 18.50 -32.98 4.47
CA ALA A 356 18.83 -31.58 4.79
C ALA A 356 17.79 -31.06 5.77
N LYS A 357 18.16 -30.93 7.04
CA LYS A 357 17.30 -30.24 8.00
C LYS A 357 17.18 -28.80 7.51
N PRO A 358 15.97 -28.22 7.53
CA PRO A 358 15.80 -26.80 7.26
C PRO A 358 16.79 -26.01 8.15
N LYS A 359 17.36 -24.95 7.61
CA LYS A 359 18.25 -24.03 8.36
C LYS A 359 17.50 -23.35 9.50
N GLY A 360 16.18 -23.27 9.39
CA GLY A 360 15.22 -22.73 10.35
C GLY A 360 13.84 -22.67 9.74
N LYS A 361 12.85 -22.43 10.58
CA LYS A 361 11.45 -22.25 10.17
C LYS A 361 11.04 -20.79 10.37
N MET A 362 10.56 -20.16 9.32
CA MET A 362 10.16 -18.75 9.32
C MET A 362 8.66 -18.61 9.03
N LEU A 363 7.97 -17.83 9.84
CA LEU A 363 6.63 -17.36 9.53
C LEU A 363 6.73 -15.96 8.93
N ILE A 364 6.01 -15.71 7.84
CA ILE A 364 5.97 -14.39 7.21
C ILE A 364 4.53 -13.96 6.94
N ALA A 365 4.20 -12.72 7.32
CA ALA A 365 2.87 -12.15 7.16
C ALA A 365 2.94 -10.67 6.79
N THR A 366 1.97 -10.19 6.00
CA THR A 366 1.68 -8.75 5.91
C THR A 366 0.71 -8.41 7.02
N VAL A 367 1.08 -7.45 7.86
CA VAL A 367 0.34 -7.11 9.07
C VAL A 367 -1.06 -6.56 8.79
N LYS A 368 -1.93 -6.56 9.79
CA LYS A 368 -3.29 -6.01 9.71
C LYS A 368 -3.25 -4.58 9.16
N GLY A 369 -4.19 -4.28 8.27
CA GLY A 369 -4.30 -2.95 7.63
C GLY A 369 -3.43 -2.77 6.39
N ASP A 370 -2.63 -3.77 5.99
CA ASP A 370 -1.78 -3.69 4.80
C ASP A 370 -2.01 -4.87 3.84
N VAL A 371 -2.01 -4.58 2.55
CA VAL A 371 -2.23 -5.55 1.47
C VAL A 371 -1.01 -5.72 0.56
N HIS A 372 0.08 -4.98 0.82
CA HIS A 372 1.27 -4.99 -0.01
C HIS A 372 2.11 -6.24 0.26
N ASP A 373 2.01 -7.24 -0.59
CA ASP A 373 2.62 -8.56 -0.38
C ASP A 373 3.72 -8.94 -1.39
N ILE A 374 3.94 -8.14 -2.44
CA ILE A 374 4.89 -8.47 -3.51
C ILE A 374 6.29 -8.71 -2.93
N GLY A 375 6.79 -7.78 -2.12
CA GLY A 375 8.11 -7.90 -1.49
C GLY A 375 8.19 -9.11 -0.55
N LYS A 376 7.15 -9.33 0.26
CA LYS A 376 7.03 -10.47 1.16
C LYS A 376 7.10 -11.80 0.39
N ASN A 377 6.37 -11.91 -0.72
CA ASN A 377 6.34 -13.13 -1.52
C ASN A 377 7.69 -13.42 -2.18
N ILE A 378 8.41 -12.40 -2.65
CA ILE A 378 9.78 -12.56 -3.17
C ILE A 378 10.72 -13.07 -2.06
N VAL A 379 10.69 -12.46 -0.89
CA VAL A 379 11.49 -12.88 0.27
C VAL A 379 11.16 -14.32 0.66
N SER A 380 9.88 -14.70 0.67
CA SER A 380 9.44 -16.07 0.96
C SER A 380 10.09 -17.09 0.02
N VAL A 381 10.08 -16.81 -1.28
CA VAL A 381 10.67 -17.69 -2.29
C VAL A 381 12.19 -17.80 -2.11
N VAL A 382 12.88 -16.66 -1.91
CA VAL A 382 14.34 -16.66 -1.70
C VAL A 382 14.71 -17.46 -0.45
N LEU A 383 13.97 -17.33 0.64
CA LEU A 383 14.20 -18.11 1.86
C LEU A 383 13.98 -19.61 1.66
N GLN A 384 12.88 -20.00 0.98
CA GLN A 384 12.62 -21.40 0.63
C GLN A 384 13.75 -21.97 -0.23
N CYS A 385 14.23 -21.20 -1.21
CA CYS A 385 15.38 -21.59 -2.03
C CYS A 385 16.66 -21.76 -1.21
N ASN A 386 16.81 -21.01 -0.13
CA ASN A 386 17.95 -21.10 0.81
C ASN A 386 17.76 -22.14 1.94
N ASN A 387 16.81 -23.04 1.77
CA ASN A 387 16.53 -24.13 2.70
C ASN A 387 15.97 -23.69 4.06
N PHE A 388 15.15 -22.63 4.06
CA PHE A 388 14.26 -22.32 5.19
C PHE A 388 12.87 -22.89 4.92
N GLU A 389 12.22 -23.39 5.96
CA GLU A 389 10.79 -23.68 5.91
C GLU A 389 10.02 -22.37 6.12
N VAL A 390 9.14 -22.00 5.18
CA VAL A 390 8.42 -20.73 5.25
C VAL A 390 6.93 -20.94 5.34
N VAL A 391 6.34 -20.47 6.42
CA VAL A 391 4.88 -20.39 6.64
C VAL A 391 4.42 -19.00 6.21
N ASN A 392 3.76 -18.89 5.04
CA ASN A 392 3.25 -17.61 4.53
C ASN A 392 1.78 -17.48 4.89
N MET A 393 1.44 -16.50 5.76
CA MET A 393 0.08 -16.26 6.22
C MET A 393 -0.74 -15.32 5.32
N GLY A 394 -0.13 -14.76 4.25
CA GLY A 394 -0.83 -13.82 3.38
C GLY A 394 -0.79 -12.37 3.88
N VAL A 395 -1.89 -11.65 3.67
CA VAL A 395 -2.03 -10.21 3.94
C VAL A 395 -3.08 -9.94 5.02
N MET A 396 -3.09 -8.73 5.59
CA MET A 396 -4.10 -8.27 6.54
C MET A 396 -4.17 -9.11 7.83
N VAL A 397 -3.06 -9.74 8.24
CA VAL A 397 -3.06 -10.73 9.33
C VAL A 397 -2.98 -10.02 10.69
N PRO A 398 -3.95 -10.26 11.61
CA PRO A 398 -3.93 -9.69 12.96
C PRO A 398 -2.75 -10.22 13.81
N ALA A 399 -2.24 -9.40 14.73
CA ALA A 399 -1.16 -9.75 15.64
C ALA A 399 -1.40 -11.07 16.38
N ALA A 400 -2.60 -11.25 16.94
CA ALA A 400 -2.96 -12.45 17.68
C ALA A 400 -2.88 -13.73 16.83
N GLU A 401 -3.27 -13.67 15.54
CA GLU A 401 -3.17 -14.80 14.62
C GLU A 401 -1.72 -15.11 14.24
N ILE A 402 -0.90 -14.06 14.00
CA ILE A 402 0.53 -14.21 13.74
C ILE A 402 1.20 -14.95 14.90
N LEU A 403 0.96 -14.51 16.13
CA LEU A 403 1.57 -15.07 17.33
C LEU A 403 1.05 -16.50 17.65
N ALA A 404 -0.25 -16.74 17.47
CA ALA A 404 -0.84 -18.06 17.63
C ALA A 404 -0.25 -19.06 16.63
N LYS A 405 -0.16 -18.68 15.34
CA LYS A 405 0.39 -19.53 14.30
C LYS A 405 1.90 -19.74 14.47
N ALA A 406 2.63 -18.71 14.88
CA ALA A 406 4.07 -18.82 15.17
C ALA A 406 4.33 -19.83 16.29
N LYS A 407 3.51 -19.85 17.32
CA LYS A 407 3.60 -20.80 18.44
C LYS A 407 3.18 -22.23 18.02
N GLU A 408 2.09 -22.37 17.26
CA GLU A 408 1.62 -23.64 16.72
C GLU A 408 2.70 -24.32 15.87
N GLU A 409 3.29 -23.56 14.96
CA GLU A 409 4.29 -24.02 14.00
C GLU A 409 5.71 -24.11 14.59
N ASN A 410 5.91 -23.63 15.82
CA ASN A 410 7.20 -23.56 16.51
C ASN A 410 8.29 -22.94 15.62
N VAL A 411 8.02 -21.72 15.13
CA VAL A 411 8.93 -21.03 14.19
C VAL A 411 10.12 -20.40 14.93
N ASP A 412 11.24 -20.31 14.22
CA ASP A 412 12.47 -19.68 14.74
C ASP A 412 12.50 -18.17 14.49
N ILE A 413 11.78 -17.72 13.42
CA ILE A 413 11.81 -16.34 12.96
C ILE A 413 10.41 -15.91 12.56
N ILE A 414 10.00 -14.70 12.93
CA ILE A 414 8.81 -14.04 12.43
C ILE A 414 9.23 -12.88 11.52
N GLY A 415 8.79 -12.89 10.27
CA GLY A 415 8.95 -11.82 9.31
C GLY A 415 7.64 -11.05 9.15
N LEU A 416 7.68 -9.74 9.36
CA LEU A 416 6.55 -8.85 9.18
C LEU A 416 6.77 -7.96 7.97
N SER A 417 5.73 -7.83 7.14
CA SER A 417 5.72 -6.95 5.97
C SER A 417 4.67 -5.86 6.15
N GLY A 418 5.02 -4.65 5.77
CA GLY A 418 4.13 -3.49 5.74
C GLY A 418 4.76 -2.35 4.97
N LEU A 419 3.98 -1.62 4.20
CA LEU A 419 4.45 -0.54 3.34
C LEU A 419 3.92 0.83 3.76
N ILE A 420 2.77 0.87 4.41
CA ILE A 420 2.09 2.11 4.80
C ILE A 420 2.39 2.46 6.27
N THR A 421 2.29 3.74 6.61
CA THR A 421 2.60 4.21 7.98
C THR A 421 1.85 3.46 9.10
N PRO A 422 0.54 3.18 8.98
CA PRO A 422 -0.17 2.39 10.00
C PRO A 422 0.37 0.99 10.21
N SER A 423 1.00 0.38 9.19
CA SER A 423 1.60 -0.95 9.31
C SER A 423 2.78 -0.99 10.28
N LEU A 424 3.51 0.13 10.44
CA LEU A 424 4.62 0.22 11.39
C LEU A 424 4.13 0.11 12.84
N GLU A 425 2.96 0.67 13.14
CA GLU A 425 2.35 0.54 14.47
C GLU A 425 1.92 -0.91 14.74
N GLU A 426 1.29 -1.56 13.76
CA GLU A 426 0.93 -2.97 13.85
C GLU A 426 2.15 -3.89 13.99
N MET A 427 3.25 -3.61 13.28
CA MET A 427 4.52 -4.33 13.45
C MET A 427 5.09 -4.15 14.87
N SER A 428 5.02 -2.92 15.39
CA SER A 428 5.47 -2.60 16.75
C SER A 428 4.60 -3.32 17.79
N ASN A 429 3.30 -3.40 17.55
CA ASN A 429 2.34 -4.11 18.39
C ASN A 429 2.65 -5.61 18.43
N VAL A 430 2.84 -6.26 17.28
CA VAL A 430 3.25 -7.67 17.21
C VAL A 430 4.55 -7.91 17.97
N ALA A 431 5.54 -7.02 17.81
CA ALA A 431 6.83 -7.12 18.50
C ALA A 431 6.68 -6.98 20.03
N SER A 432 5.82 -6.07 20.47
CA SER A 432 5.54 -5.84 21.89
C SER A 432 4.83 -7.03 22.53
N GLU A 433 3.79 -7.55 21.87
CA GLU A 433 3.08 -8.76 22.34
C GLU A 433 4.00 -9.98 22.34
N LEU A 434 4.88 -10.12 21.35
CA LEU A 434 5.87 -11.18 21.31
C LEU A 434 6.86 -11.09 22.49
N SER A 435 7.28 -9.89 22.87
CA SER A 435 8.20 -9.68 24.01
C SER A 435 7.56 -10.02 25.35
N LEU A 436 6.25 -9.92 25.48
CA LEU A 436 5.49 -10.33 26.67
C LEU A 436 5.38 -11.86 26.79
N ILE A 437 5.44 -12.58 25.67
CA ILE A 437 5.31 -14.04 25.60
C ILE A 437 6.67 -14.75 25.70
N HIS A 438 7.72 -14.11 25.16
CA HIS A 438 9.08 -14.65 25.12
C HIS A 438 10.11 -13.56 25.46
N ILE A 439 11.11 -13.92 26.26
CA ILE A 439 12.29 -13.08 26.51
C ILE A 439 13.12 -13.16 25.22
N SER A 440 12.98 -12.18 24.33
CA SER A 440 13.76 -12.07 23.10
C SER A 440 14.49 -10.74 23.05
N GLU A 441 15.76 -10.77 22.66
CA GLU A 441 16.49 -9.54 22.30
C GLU A 441 16.17 -9.19 20.84
N PRO A 442 15.61 -7.98 20.54
CA PRO A 442 15.40 -7.54 19.17
C PRO A 442 16.73 -7.15 18.54
N THR A 443 17.14 -7.85 17.49
CA THR A 443 18.21 -7.37 16.62
C THR A 443 17.66 -6.37 15.62
N ARG A 444 17.91 -5.10 15.87
CA ARG A 444 17.52 -4.00 14.99
C ARG A 444 18.51 -3.88 13.84
N ARG A 445 18.08 -4.11 12.59
CA ARG A 445 18.81 -3.64 11.41
C ARG A 445 18.02 -2.55 10.70
N TYR A 446 18.72 -1.47 10.41
CA TYR A 446 18.23 -0.32 9.65
C TYR A 446 17.98 -0.74 8.21
N ALA A 447 16.73 -0.79 7.79
CA ALA A 447 16.35 -0.58 6.40
C ALA A 447 14.84 -0.30 6.32
N ILE A 448 14.51 0.65 5.55
CA ILE A 448 13.26 1.40 5.43
C ILE A 448 12.05 0.59 4.90
N SER A 449 12.07 -0.71 4.80
CA SER A 449 10.92 -1.46 4.26
C SER A 449 10.65 -2.82 4.92
N TYR A 450 11.53 -3.35 5.74
CA TYR A 450 11.34 -4.69 6.31
C TYR A 450 11.94 -4.77 7.71
N ALA A 451 11.12 -5.07 8.70
CA ALA A 451 11.60 -5.45 10.02
C ALA A 451 11.62 -6.99 10.11
N VAL A 452 12.78 -7.56 10.37
CA VAL A 452 12.94 -9.00 10.66
C VAL A 452 13.31 -9.11 12.15
N PHE A 453 12.49 -9.83 12.90
CA PHE A 453 12.76 -10.13 14.31
C PHE A 453 13.17 -11.59 14.43
N CYS A 454 14.35 -11.84 15.02
CA CYS A 454 14.81 -13.18 15.33
C CYS A 454 14.38 -13.56 16.75
N LEU A 455 13.80 -14.74 16.90
CA LEU A 455 13.55 -15.40 18.17
C LEU A 455 14.72 -16.35 18.45
N LYS A 456 15.25 -16.30 19.67
CA LYS A 456 16.12 -17.37 20.21
C LYS A 456 15.34 -18.24 21.14
#